data_2c8fb076594272608ac5f8854a54ed0e
#
_entry.id   2c8fb076594272608ac5f8854a54ed0e
#
_cell.length_a   1.000
_cell.length_b   1.000
_cell.length_c   1.000
_cell.angle_alpha   90.00
_cell.angle_beta   90.00
_cell.angle_gamma   90.00
#
_symmetry.space_group_name_H-M   'P 1'
#
loop_
_entity.id
_entity.type
_entity.pdbx_description
1 polymer ?
#
loop_
_entity_poly.entity_id
_entity_poly.type
_entity_poly.pdbx_seq_one_letter_code
_entity_poly.pdbx_strand_id
1 'polypeptide(L)'
;MGSDDRAVSVTVGYVLNFAVASLLVTGLLVAGGGLIESQTERVTRDELSVAGHQLAADLSSADRLVRAGDVSTLSIHSDLPQRTAAGGYTIDIGVDADGTGEIELRASSPEVVVTVPFRVESDLANVTVDGGPVRVEYDAGNDRIEVVSA
;
A
#
# COMPACT_ATOMS: atom_id res chain seq x y z
N MET A 1 37.47 57.22 16.23
CA MET A 1 36.80 56.15 17.01
C MET A 1 35.39 55.84 16.62
N GLY A 2 34.81 56.41 15.58
CA GLY A 2 33.42 56.14 15.20
C GLY A 2 33.21 55.26 13.96
N SER A 3 34.29 54.89 13.25
CA SER A 3 34.18 54.12 12.00
C SER A 3 34.14 52.60 12.23
N ASP A 4 34.86 52.11 13.24
CA ASP A 4 34.95 50.67 13.54
C ASP A 4 33.66 50.15 14.17
N ASP A 5 32.96 50.93 15.02
CA ASP A 5 31.71 50.54 15.63
C ASP A 5 30.56 50.40 14.59
N ARG A 6 30.57 51.20 13.55
CA ARG A 6 29.61 51.07 12.44
C ARG A 6 29.88 49.84 11.59
N ALA A 7 31.13 49.55 11.31
CA ALA A 7 31.49 48.37 10.52
C ALA A 7 31.14 47.06 11.25
N VAL A 8 31.35 47.01 12.55
CA VAL A 8 30.98 45.86 13.40
C VAL A 8 29.47 45.69 13.47
N SER A 9 28.72 46.79 13.63
CA SER A 9 27.25 46.74 13.68
C SER A 9 26.61 46.22 12.37
N VAL A 10 27.15 46.65 11.23
CA VAL A 10 26.66 46.18 9.90
C VAL A 10 26.96 44.67 9.72
N THR A 11 28.17 44.22 10.11
CA THR A 11 28.56 42.83 9.99
C THR A 11 27.73 41.95 10.91
N VAL A 12 27.49 42.35 12.14
CA VAL A 12 26.59 41.62 13.07
C VAL A 12 25.19 41.54 12.55
N GLY A 13 24.64 42.64 11.98
CA GLY A 13 23.31 42.66 11.37
C GLY A 13 23.21 41.71 10.18
N TYR A 14 24.23 41.61 9.35
CA TYR A 14 24.25 40.69 8.21
C TYR A 14 24.30 39.22 8.67
N VAL A 15 25.16 38.90 9.63
CA VAL A 15 25.26 37.55 10.21
C VAL A 15 23.94 37.13 10.87
N LEU A 16 23.31 38.04 11.60
CA LEU A 16 22.02 37.77 12.23
C LEU A 16 20.92 37.50 11.18
N ASN A 17 20.82 38.32 10.14
CA ASN A 17 19.89 38.11 9.04
C ASN A 17 20.13 36.79 8.33
N PHE A 18 21.41 36.45 8.08
CA PHE A 18 21.74 35.17 7.47
C PHE A 18 21.35 33.98 8.35
N ALA A 19 21.58 34.07 9.67
CA ALA A 19 21.19 33.04 10.62
C ALA A 19 19.66 32.84 10.65
N VAL A 20 18.91 33.95 10.69
CA VAL A 20 17.42 33.90 10.66
C VAL A 20 16.91 33.30 9.33
N ALA A 21 17.49 33.71 8.21
CA ALA A 21 17.13 33.17 6.90
C ALA A 21 17.40 31.65 6.81
N SER A 22 18.57 31.21 7.32
CA SER A 22 18.94 29.80 7.36
C SER A 22 17.99 28.97 8.23
N LEU A 23 17.55 29.49 9.38
CA LEU A 23 16.59 28.85 10.25
C LEU A 23 15.21 28.73 9.57
N LEU A 24 14.76 29.77 8.88
CA LEU A 24 13.51 29.76 8.14
C LEU A 24 13.52 28.71 7.00
N VAL A 25 14.60 28.67 6.21
CA VAL A 25 14.78 27.68 5.14
C VAL A 25 14.76 26.26 5.70
N THR A 26 15.53 26.02 6.78
CA THR A 26 15.55 24.71 7.44
C THR A 26 14.17 24.33 7.96
N GLY A 27 13.45 25.24 8.59
CA GLY A 27 12.10 25.02 9.07
C GLY A 27 11.11 24.67 7.94
N LEU A 28 11.22 25.36 6.80
CA LEU A 28 10.40 25.07 5.61
C LEU A 28 10.71 23.69 5.00
N LEU A 29 11.98 23.30 4.96
CA LEU A 29 12.39 21.99 4.45
C LEU A 29 11.87 20.84 5.33
N VAL A 30 11.95 21.00 6.65
CA VAL A 30 11.40 20.02 7.60
C VAL A 30 9.88 19.91 7.49
N ALA A 31 9.20 21.05 7.44
CA ALA A 31 7.73 21.07 7.28
C ALA A 31 7.27 20.48 5.93
N GLY A 32 8.00 20.79 4.85
CA GLY A 32 7.71 20.24 3.51
C GLY A 32 7.93 18.74 3.42
N GLY A 33 8.98 18.21 4.05
CA GLY A 33 9.27 16.77 4.07
C GLY A 33 8.15 15.95 4.70
N GLY A 34 7.64 16.38 5.86
CA GLY A 34 6.51 15.71 6.53
C GLY A 34 5.21 15.72 5.74
N LEU A 35 4.98 16.78 4.94
CA LEU A 35 3.79 16.85 4.08
C LEU A 35 3.85 15.79 2.96
N ILE A 36 5.01 15.63 2.32
CA ILE A 36 5.21 14.66 1.24
C ILE A 36 5.00 13.23 1.75
N GLU A 37 5.55 12.89 2.91
CA GLU A 37 5.40 11.57 3.52
C GLU A 37 3.93 11.27 3.83
N SER A 38 3.22 12.20 4.47
CA SER A 38 1.78 12.06 4.74
C SER A 38 0.94 11.91 3.48
N GLN A 39 1.30 12.58 2.40
CA GLN A 39 0.62 12.46 1.12
C GLN A 39 0.85 11.07 0.50
N THR A 40 2.09 10.59 0.49
CA THR A 40 2.45 9.26 -0.02
C THR A 40 1.72 8.17 0.75
N GLU A 41 1.65 8.27 2.08
CA GLU A 41 0.92 7.31 2.91
C GLU A 41 -0.57 7.23 2.56
N ARG A 42 -1.22 8.39 2.38
CA ARG A 42 -2.64 8.43 2.00
C ARG A 42 -2.89 7.80 0.63
N VAL A 43 -2.12 8.21 -0.38
CA VAL A 43 -2.25 7.65 -1.73
C VAL A 43 -2.01 6.14 -1.73
N THR A 44 -0.97 5.67 -1.04
CA THR A 44 -0.68 4.24 -0.92
C THR A 44 -1.84 3.49 -0.25
N ARG A 45 -2.41 4.03 0.81
CA ARG A 45 -3.57 3.42 1.48
C ARG A 45 -4.77 3.30 0.56
N ASP A 46 -5.05 4.34 -0.23
CA ASP A 46 -6.16 4.34 -1.20
C ASP A 46 -5.91 3.31 -2.31
N GLU A 47 -4.70 3.25 -2.87
CA GLU A 47 -4.31 2.27 -3.88
C GLU A 47 -4.43 0.83 -3.38
N LEU A 48 -3.91 0.54 -2.18
CA LEU A 48 -4.01 -0.79 -1.56
C LEU A 48 -5.47 -1.16 -1.25
N SER A 49 -6.27 -0.19 -0.80
CA SER A 49 -7.70 -0.41 -0.55
C SER A 49 -8.45 -0.80 -1.83
N VAL A 50 -8.20 -0.12 -2.93
CA VAL A 50 -8.80 -0.45 -4.23
C VAL A 50 -8.36 -1.85 -4.69
N ALA A 51 -7.07 -2.15 -4.62
CA ALA A 51 -6.54 -3.46 -4.99
C ALA A 51 -7.14 -4.59 -4.14
N GLY A 52 -7.23 -4.39 -2.82
CA GLY A 52 -7.83 -5.37 -1.90
C GLY A 52 -9.30 -5.63 -2.18
N HIS A 53 -10.09 -4.58 -2.43
CA HIS A 53 -11.51 -4.74 -2.76
C HIS A 53 -11.72 -5.41 -4.12
N GLN A 54 -10.87 -5.12 -5.10
CA GLN A 54 -10.90 -5.81 -6.39
C GLN A 54 -10.65 -7.30 -6.21
N LEU A 55 -9.60 -7.68 -5.50
CA LEU A 55 -9.29 -9.08 -5.23
C LEU A 55 -10.40 -9.80 -4.44
N ALA A 56 -10.97 -9.14 -3.44
CA ALA A 56 -12.12 -9.67 -2.69
C ALA A 56 -13.34 -9.93 -3.58
N ALA A 57 -13.59 -9.04 -4.55
CA ALA A 57 -14.68 -9.23 -5.53
C ALA A 57 -14.39 -10.39 -6.48
N ASP A 58 -13.14 -10.57 -6.92
CA ASP A 58 -12.73 -11.68 -7.78
C ASP A 58 -12.80 -13.01 -7.05
N LEU A 59 -12.38 -13.09 -5.79
CA LEU A 59 -12.54 -14.27 -4.93
C LEU A 59 -14.02 -14.62 -4.74
N SER A 60 -14.87 -13.63 -4.44
CA SER A 60 -16.31 -13.86 -4.31
C SER A 60 -16.96 -14.30 -5.62
N SER A 61 -16.42 -13.88 -6.76
CA SER A 61 -16.89 -14.32 -8.08
C SER A 61 -16.46 -15.74 -8.38
N ALA A 62 -15.22 -16.10 -8.04
CA ALA A 62 -14.72 -17.47 -8.14
C ALA A 62 -15.54 -18.43 -7.28
N ASP A 63 -15.79 -18.07 -6.01
CA ASP A 63 -16.61 -18.88 -5.09
C ASP A 63 -18.00 -19.17 -5.65
N ARG A 64 -18.68 -18.15 -6.17
CA ARG A 64 -20.01 -18.33 -6.79
C ARG A 64 -19.98 -19.24 -8.01
N LEU A 65 -18.93 -19.14 -8.85
CA LEU A 65 -18.78 -19.97 -10.03
C LEU A 65 -18.52 -21.44 -9.66
N VAL A 66 -17.61 -21.67 -8.71
CA VAL A 66 -17.32 -23.03 -8.20
C VAL A 66 -18.57 -23.67 -7.61
N ARG A 67 -19.35 -22.95 -6.82
CA ARG A 67 -20.60 -23.43 -6.19
C ARG A 67 -21.75 -23.60 -7.17
N ALA A 68 -21.73 -22.93 -8.31
CA ALA A 68 -22.77 -23.14 -9.35
C ALA A 68 -22.71 -24.54 -9.98
N GLY A 69 -21.64 -25.31 -9.76
CA GLY A 69 -21.45 -26.71 -10.12
C GLY A 69 -20.83 -26.94 -11.49
N ASP A 70 -20.19 -28.11 -11.63
CA ASP A 70 -19.56 -28.63 -12.87
C ASP A 70 -18.37 -27.79 -13.40
N VAL A 71 -17.69 -27.00 -12.56
CA VAL A 71 -16.50 -26.29 -12.95
C VAL A 71 -15.28 -27.21 -12.80
N SER A 72 -14.72 -27.65 -13.92
CA SER A 72 -13.46 -28.40 -13.94
C SER A 72 -12.22 -27.51 -14.01
N THR A 73 -12.38 -26.29 -14.51
CA THR A 73 -11.32 -25.28 -14.60
C THR A 73 -11.91 -23.88 -14.46
N LEU A 74 -11.31 -23.09 -13.60
CA LEU A 74 -11.62 -21.67 -13.42
C LEU A 74 -10.29 -20.92 -13.36
N SER A 75 -10.20 -19.81 -14.06
CA SER A 75 -9.11 -18.86 -13.95
C SER A 75 -9.64 -17.44 -14.13
N ILE A 76 -9.55 -16.64 -13.08
CA ILE A 76 -9.91 -15.22 -13.11
C ILE A 76 -8.61 -14.44 -13.00
N HIS A 77 -8.34 -13.58 -13.97
CA HIS A 77 -7.17 -12.71 -13.97
C HIS A 77 -7.51 -11.40 -13.27
N SER A 78 -6.76 -11.06 -12.23
CA SER A 78 -6.89 -9.83 -11.48
C SER A 78 -5.68 -8.94 -11.75
N ASP A 79 -5.92 -7.82 -12.41
CA ASP A 79 -4.89 -6.89 -12.90
C ASP A 79 -4.58 -5.87 -11.79
N LEU A 80 -3.87 -6.32 -10.76
CA LEU A 80 -3.46 -5.47 -9.64
C LEU A 80 -2.17 -4.70 -9.97
N PRO A 81 -1.99 -3.47 -9.46
CA PRO A 81 -0.77 -2.70 -9.70
C PRO A 81 0.45 -3.40 -9.11
N GLN A 82 1.56 -3.46 -9.85
CA GLN A 82 2.82 -4.02 -9.33
C GLN A 82 3.47 -3.15 -8.26
N ARG A 83 3.14 -1.87 -8.22
CA ARG A 83 3.70 -0.88 -7.30
C ARG A 83 2.66 0.14 -6.93
N THR A 84 2.75 0.61 -5.70
CA THR A 84 2.04 1.76 -5.17
C THR A 84 2.96 2.97 -5.11
N ALA A 85 2.45 4.11 -4.65
CA ALA A 85 3.27 5.29 -4.37
C ALA A 85 4.39 5.01 -3.35
N ALA A 86 4.21 4.03 -2.45
CA ALA A 86 5.21 3.55 -1.50
C ALA A 86 6.17 2.47 -2.08
N GLY A 87 6.03 2.11 -3.36
CA GLY A 87 6.81 1.04 -3.98
C GLY A 87 6.08 -0.31 -4.03
N GLY A 88 6.84 -1.41 -3.91
CA GLY A 88 6.27 -2.76 -3.88
C GLY A 88 5.48 -3.03 -2.60
N TYR A 89 4.61 -4.02 -2.64
CA TYR A 89 3.80 -4.46 -1.51
C TYR A 89 3.60 -5.98 -1.55
N THR A 90 3.13 -6.56 -0.47
CA THR A 90 2.75 -7.97 -0.36
C THR A 90 1.26 -8.10 -0.12
N ILE A 91 0.69 -9.20 -0.56
CA ILE A 91 -0.70 -9.58 -0.36
C ILE A 91 -0.71 -10.88 0.44
N ASP A 92 -1.30 -10.86 1.60
CA ASP A 92 -1.52 -12.01 2.45
C ASP A 92 -3.01 -12.33 2.50
N ILE A 93 -3.38 -13.56 2.17
CA ILE A 93 -4.77 -14.01 2.14
C ILE A 93 -4.92 -15.11 3.19
N GLY A 94 -5.68 -14.81 4.22
CA GLY A 94 -6.05 -15.75 5.27
C GLY A 94 -7.54 -16.03 5.27
N VAL A 95 -7.93 -17.28 5.49
CA VAL A 95 -9.32 -17.69 5.65
C VAL A 95 -9.45 -18.61 6.87
N ASP A 96 -10.47 -18.37 7.64
CA ASP A 96 -10.85 -19.19 8.79
C ASP A 96 -11.76 -20.36 8.38
N ALA A 97 -11.91 -21.33 9.28
CA ALA A 97 -12.71 -22.53 9.03
C ALA A 97 -14.22 -22.25 8.81
N ASP A 98 -14.70 -21.05 9.15
CA ASP A 98 -16.08 -20.62 8.92
C ASP A 98 -16.29 -19.90 7.57
N GLY A 99 -15.24 -19.81 6.75
CA GLY A 99 -15.23 -19.13 5.46
C GLY A 99 -15.11 -17.61 5.54
N THR A 100 -14.90 -17.05 6.73
CA THR A 100 -14.55 -15.64 6.89
C THR A 100 -13.06 -15.46 6.65
N GLY A 101 -12.69 -14.54 5.77
CA GLY A 101 -11.30 -14.31 5.44
C GLY A 101 -10.94 -12.83 5.41
N GLU A 102 -9.65 -12.58 5.42
CA GLU A 102 -9.05 -11.25 5.34
C GLU A 102 -7.94 -11.24 4.28
N ILE A 103 -7.92 -10.18 3.49
CA ILE A 103 -6.82 -9.86 2.60
C ILE A 103 -6.04 -8.72 3.24
N GLU A 104 -4.83 -8.99 3.67
CA GLU A 104 -3.92 -7.97 4.19
C GLU A 104 -2.93 -7.55 3.09
N LEU A 105 -2.92 -6.28 2.76
CA LEU A 105 -1.97 -5.69 1.82
C LEU A 105 -1.00 -4.79 2.61
N ARG A 106 0.28 -5.04 2.46
CA ARG A 106 1.33 -4.36 3.23
C ARG A 106 2.39 -3.74 2.33
N ALA A 107 2.54 -2.42 2.40
CA ALA A 107 3.69 -1.67 1.86
C ALA A 107 4.64 -1.29 2.99
N SER A 108 5.94 -1.16 2.71
CA SER A 108 6.99 -1.03 3.74
C SER A 108 7.63 0.36 3.83
N SER A 109 7.46 1.24 2.84
CA SER A 109 8.13 2.56 2.84
C SER A 109 7.29 3.66 2.15
N PRO A 110 6.44 4.39 2.88
CA PRO A 110 6.10 4.25 4.29
C PRO A 110 5.36 2.95 4.61
N GLU A 111 5.38 2.54 5.87
CA GLU A 111 4.62 1.36 6.30
C GLU A 111 3.12 1.67 6.26
N VAL A 112 2.42 0.98 5.38
CA VAL A 112 0.96 1.06 5.23
C VAL A 112 0.40 -0.35 5.18
N VAL A 113 -0.57 -0.62 6.03
CA VAL A 113 -1.30 -1.88 6.06
C VAL A 113 -2.77 -1.59 5.81
N VAL A 114 -3.37 -2.35 4.90
CA VAL A 114 -4.81 -2.32 4.61
C VAL A 114 -5.34 -3.74 4.71
N THR A 115 -6.41 -3.92 5.47
CA THR A 115 -7.09 -5.19 5.62
C THR A 115 -8.48 -5.09 5.01
N VAL A 116 -8.83 -6.00 4.12
CA VAL A 116 -10.12 -6.08 3.47
C VAL A 116 -10.78 -7.41 3.82
N PRO A 117 -11.90 -7.41 4.54
CA PRO A 117 -12.61 -8.64 4.85
C PRO A 117 -13.35 -9.16 3.61
N PHE A 118 -13.42 -10.48 3.49
CA PHE A 118 -14.22 -11.16 2.48
C PHE A 118 -14.87 -12.42 3.07
N ARG A 119 -15.76 -13.06 2.30
CA ARG A 119 -16.36 -14.34 2.66
C ARG A 119 -16.45 -15.25 1.44
N VAL A 120 -16.07 -16.50 1.64
CA VAL A 120 -16.19 -17.59 0.68
C VAL A 120 -16.80 -18.81 1.38
N GLU A 121 -17.47 -19.66 0.62
CA GLU A 121 -18.01 -20.94 1.13
C GLU A 121 -17.23 -22.13 0.58
N SER A 122 -16.52 -21.94 -0.56
CA SER A 122 -15.59 -22.93 -1.10
C SER A 122 -14.27 -22.89 -0.31
N ASP A 123 -13.56 -24.00 -0.29
CA ASP A 123 -12.23 -24.05 0.33
C ASP A 123 -11.26 -23.13 -0.39
N LEU A 124 -10.49 -22.34 0.36
CA LEU A 124 -9.52 -21.40 -0.16
C LEU A 124 -8.17 -21.62 0.52
N ALA A 125 -7.13 -21.72 -0.27
CA ALA A 125 -5.77 -21.83 0.26
C ALA A 125 -5.27 -20.50 0.84
N ASN A 126 -4.76 -20.53 2.06
CA ASN A 126 -4.01 -19.41 2.62
C ASN A 126 -2.72 -19.21 1.81
N VAL A 127 -2.43 -17.98 1.41
CA VAL A 127 -1.27 -17.69 0.57
C VAL A 127 -0.76 -16.28 0.79
N THR A 128 0.55 -16.11 0.65
CA THR A 128 1.21 -14.81 0.56
C THR A 128 1.84 -14.67 -0.81
N VAL A 129 1.53 -13.60 -1.53
CA VAL A 129 2.09 -13.28 -2.85
C VAL A 129 2.61 -11.85 -2.89
N ASP A 130 3.54 -11.58 -3.80
CA ASP A 130 3.99 -10.22 -4.08
C ASP A 130 2.88 -9.43 -4.81
N GLY A 131 2.87 -8.11 -4.60
CA GLY A 131 1.95 -7.20 -5.30
C GLY A 131 2.19 -7.22 -6.80
N GLY A 132 1.09 -7.22 -7.56
CA GLY A 132 1.08 -7.30 -9.01
C GLY A 132 -0.09 -8.12 -9.52
N PRO A 133 -0.15 -8.39 -10.83
CA PRO A 133 -1.19 -9.25 -11.40
C PRO A 133 -1.20 -10.63 -10.75
N VAL A 134 -2.38 -11.08 -10.36
CA VAL A 134 -2.60 -12.41 -9.79
C VAL A 134 -3.68 -13.14 -10.56
N ARG A 135 -3.72 -14.47 -10.42
CA ARG A 135 -4.79 -15.31 -10.93
C ARG A 135 -5.46 -16.06 -9.79
N VAL A 136 -6.77 -15.99 -9.79
CA VAL A 136 -7.60 -16.82 -8.91
C VAL A 136 -7.97 -18.07 -9.71
N GLU A 137 -7.48 -19.22 -9.29
CA GLU A 137 -7.67 -20.50 -9.99
C GLU A 137 -8.41 -21.49 -9.12
N TYR A 138 -9.12 -22.42 -9.74
CA TYR A 138 -9.72 -23.54 -9.04
C TYR A 138 -8.90 -24.81 -9.29
N ASP A 139 -8.40 -25.40 -8.23
CA ASP A 139 -7.72 -26.68 -8.23
C ASP A 139 -8.73 -27.81 -8.02
N ALA A 140 -9.18 -28.42 -9.11
CA ALA A 140 -10.13 -29.54 -9.06
C ALA A 140 -9.56 -30.81 -8.40
N GLY A 141 -8.22 -30.94 -8.27
CA GLY A 141 -7.59 -32.06 -7.60
C GLY A 141 -7.70 -32.00 -6.08
N ASN A 142 -7.72 -30.80 -5.54
CA ASN A 142 -7.84 -30.52 -4.11
C ASN A 142 -9.19 -29.89 -3.71
N ASP A 143 -10.07 -29.66 -4.68
CA ASP A 143 -11.39 -29.05 -4.50
C ASP A 143 -11.33 -27.70 -3.79
N ARG A 144 -10.39 -26.84 -4.19
CA ARG A 144 -10.17 -25.54 -3.54
C ARG A 144 -9.80 -24.43 -4.52
N ILE A 145 -10.03 -23.21 -4.09
CA ILE A 145 -9.59 -22.00 -4.79
C ILE A 145 -8.16 -21.67 -4.35
N GLU A 146 -7.33 -21.27 -5.30
CA GLU A 146 -5.95 -20.83 -5.06
C GLU A 146 -5.70 -19.48 -5.71
N VAL A 147 -4.83 -18.66 -5.12
CA VAL A 147 -4.36 -17.41 -5.70
C VAL A 147 -2.87 -17.55 -6.01
N VAL A 148 -2.51 -17.32 -7.26
CA VAL A 148 -1.14 -17.44 -7.75
C VAL A 148 -0.70 -16.17 -8.46
N SER A 149 0.60 -15.86 -8.44
CA SER A 149 1.15 -14.75 -9.24
C SER A 149 0.96 -15.04 -10.73
N ALA A 150 0.56 -14.01 -11.51
CA ALA A 150 0.29 -14.14 -12.93
C ALA A 150 1.55 -13.96 -13.78
#